data_fd3ca717ba0c71125a8fe1b6aad240b5
#
_entry.id   fd3ca717ba0c71125a8fe1b6aad240b5
#
_cell.length_a   1.000
_cell.length_b   1.000
_cell.length_c   1.000
_cell.angle_alpha   90.00
_cell.angle_beta   90.00
_cell.angle_gamma   90.00
#
_symmetry.space_group_name_H-M   'P 1'
#
loop_
_entity.id
_entity.type
_entity.pdbx_description
1 polymer ?
#
loop_
_entity_poly.entity_id
_entity_poly.type
_entity_poly.pdbx_seq_one_letter_code
_entity_poly.pdbx_strand_id
1 'polypeptide(L)'
;MPNLSSNVQGVYGLLNEFCAYSWGMNNTVKLYPYYKKYASDYNDWSPFFISGANNRQAYAEFNFFILHYLNYAKKHYPKHYKKIMANKAFQAAYKYKENNIRKNIKTWEKDVKAAVKILNDKGHEAYLSDGNLWVDFYGISLFQEEYDGIMKEVRKSKYQKIYKKLKK
;
A
#
# COMPACT_ATOMS: atom_id res chain seq x y z
N MET A 1 -15.25 -13.04 10.84
CA MET A 1 -14.93 -12.17 12.01
C MET A 1 -15.93 -11.02 12.02
N PRO A 2 -16.89 -11.00 12.93
CA PRO A 2 -18.04 -10.08 12.84
C PRO A 2 -17.78 -8.63 13.27
N ASN A 3 -16.61 -8.25 13.75
CA ASN A 3 -16.37 -6.94 14.38
C ASN A 3 -15.18 -6.13 13.85
N LEU A 4 -14.74 -6.37 12.61
CA LEU A 4 -13.75 -5.48 11.99
C LEU A 4 -14.40 -4.15 11.63
N SER A 5 -13.75 -3.02 11.93
CA SER A 5 -14.27 -1.67 11.68
C SER A 5 -14.64 -1.44 10.21
N SER A 6 -13.97 -2.10 9.27
CA SER A 6 -14.29 -2.09 7.84
C SER A 6 -15.66 -2.72 7.53
N ASN A 7 -16.08 -3.73 8.30
CA ASN A 7 -17.38 -4.39 8.11
C ASN A 7 -18.55 -3.60 8.72
N VAL A 8 -18.29 -2.88 9.81
CA VAL A 8 -19.34 -2.18 10.59
C VAL A 8 -19.49 -0.72 10.17
N GLN A 9 -18.39 -0.07 9.78
CA GLN A 9 -18.36 1.37 9.48
C GLN A 9 -18.33 1.70 7.97
N GLY A 10 -18.47 0.70 7.10
CA GLY A 10 -18.47 0.89 5.66
C GLY A 10 -17.22 1.63 5.16
N VAL A 11 -17.39 2.64 4.31
CA VAL A 11 -16.25 3.38 3.73
C VAL A 11 -15.36 4.09 4.75
N TYR A 12 -15.87 4.44 5.92
CA TYR A 12 -15.07 5.05 6.99
C TYR A 12 -14.16 4.02 7.66
N GLY A 13 -14.67 2.79 7.86
CA GLY A 13 -13.84 1.66 8.31
C GLY A 13 -12.75 1.32 7.31
N LEU A 14 -13.07 1.27 6.01
CA LEU A 14 -12.08 1.10 4.95
C LEU A 14 -11.00 2.19 4.97
N LEU A 15 -11.39 3.46 5.23
CA LEU A 15 -10.43 4.54 5.36
C LEU A 15 -9.54 4.39 6.61
N ASN A 16 -10.06 3.88 7.73
CA ASN A 16 -9.26 3.62 8.93
C ASN A 16 -8.18 2.57 8.65
N GLU A 17 -8.54 1.45 8.02
CA GLU A 17 -7.56 0.43 7.61
C GLU A 17 -6.53 1.00 6.63
N PHE A 18 -6.98 1.75 5.63
CA PHE A 18 -6.10 2.45 4.69
C PHE A 18 -5.10 3.37 5.42
N CYS A 19 -5.56 4.09 6.44
CA CYS A 19 -4.69 4.93 7.27
C CYS A 19 -3.66 4.10 8.05
N ALA A 20 -4.04 2.96 8.62
CA ALA A 20 -3.14 2.07 9.35
C ALA A 20 -2.00 1.55 8.47
N TYR A 21 -2.32 1.05 7.28
CA TYR A 21 -1.30 0.61 6.31
C TYR A 21 -0.43 1.75 5.78
N SER A 22 -0.99 2.96 5.66
CA SER A 22 -0.19 4.16 5.35
C SER A 22 0.84 4.48 6.44
N TRP A 23 0.50 4.29 7.71
CA TRP A 23 1.43 4.38 8.83
C TRP A 23 2.48 3.26 8.81
N GLY A 24 2.06 2.02 8.55
CA GLY A 24 2.96 0.87 8.39
C GLY A 24 4.03 1.13 7.34
N MET A 25 3.63 1.56 6.14
CA MET A 25 4.56 1.89 5.06
C MET A 25 5.52 3.04 5.44
N ASN A 26 5.02 4.08 6.12
CA ASN A 26 5.87 5.19 6.59
C ASN A 26 6.92 4.70 7.59
N ASN A 27 6.56 3.81 8.51
CA ASN A 27 7.49 3.23 9.48
C ASN A 27 8.53 2.34 8.78
N THR A 28 8.11 1.52 7.81
CA THR A 28 9.03 0.69 7.02
C THR A 28 10.12 1.54 6.38
N VAL A 29 9.74 2.64 5.70
CA VAL A 29 10.71 3.54 5.06
C VAL A 29 11.62 4.25 6.09
N LYS A 30 11.06 4.67 7.22
CA LYS A 30 11.85 5.34 8.29
C LYS A 30 12.86 4.41 8.94
N LEU A 31 12.61 3.12 8.97
CA LEU A 31 13.51 2.12 9.53
C LEU A 31 14.64 1.71 8.56
N TYR A 32 14.58 2.07 7.28
CA TYR A 32 15.61 1.71 6.31
C TYR A 32 17.04 2.09 6.75
N PRO A 33 17.34 3.29 7.31
CA PRO A 33 18.69 3.62 7.77
C PRO A 33 19.20 2.68 8.87
N TYR A 34 18.30 2.17 9.73
CA TYR A 34 18.64 1.17 10.75
C TYR A 34 19.03 -0.15 10.08
N TYR A 35 18.21 -0.69 9.17
CA TYR A 35 18.54 -1.91 8.44
C TYR A 35 19.84 -1.77 7.67
N LYS A 36 20.01 -0.66 6.94
CA LYS A 36 21.26 -0.38 6.21
C LYS A 36 22.51 -0.44 7.09
N LYS A 37 22.40 0.00 8.36
CA LYS A 37 23.53 0.06 9.29
C LYS A 37 23.80 -1.29 9.97
N TYR A 38 22.76 -2.02 10.34
CA TYR A 38 22.87 -3.15 11.26
C TYR A 38 22.53 -4.51 10.66
N ALA A 39 21.71 -4.57 9.62
CA ALA A 39 21.31 -5.81 9.00
C ALA A 39 22.45 -6.42 8.17
N SER A 40 22.72 -7.69 8.38
CA SER A 40 23.84 -8.42 7.76
C SER A 40 23.41 -9.46 6.73
N ASP A 41 22.27 -10.10 6.95
CA ASP A 41 21.79 -11.23 6.17
C ASP A 41 20.28 -11.17 5.85
N TYR A 42 19.77 -12.25 5.26
CA TYR A 42 18.36 -12.41 4.95
C TYR A 42 17.43 -12.21 6.15
N ASN A 43 17.76 -12.83 7.31
CA ASN A 43 16.88 -12.80 8.48
C ASN A 43 16.73 -11.39 9.02
N ASP A 44 17.83 -10.65 9.04
CA ASP A 44 17.83 -9.25 9.46
C ASP A 44 17.00 -8.36 8.53
N TRP A 45 17.10 -8.56 7.21
CA TRP A 45 16.43 -7.76 6.20
C TRP A 45 14.97 -8.16 5.93
N SER A 46 14.60 -9.42 6.19
CA SER A 46 13.27 -9.94 5.82
C SER A 46 12.10 -9.13 6.38
N PRO A 47 12.14 -8.61 7.64
CA PRO A 47 11.04 -7.78 8.15
C PRO A 47 10.84 -6.48 7.35
N PHE A 48 11.91 -5.87 6.83
CA PHE A 48 11.83 -4.69 5.99
C PHE A 48 11.14 -4.99 4.64
N PHE A 49 11.53 -6.08 4.00
CA PHE A 49 10.95 -6.48 2.72
C PHE A 49 9.49 -6.90 2.85
N ILE A 50 9.19 -7.78 3.80
CA ILE A 50 7.84 -8.31 4.04
C ILE A 50 6.87 -7.18 4.46
N SER A 51 7.28 -6.32 5.40
CA SER A 51 6.45 -5.20 5.83
C SER A 51 6.14 -4.25 4.68
N GLY A 52 7.13 -3.90 3.86
CA GLY A 52 6.91 -3.03 2.71
C GLY A 52 6.02 -3.65 1.65
N ALA A 53 6.22 -4.93 1.32
CA ALA A 53 5.40 -5.67 0.36
C ALA A 53 3.94 -5.74 0.80
N ASN A 54 3.68 -6.11 2.05
CA ASN A 54 2.34 -6.18 2.63
C ASN A 54 1.65 -4.82 2.65
N ASN A 55 2.35 -3.75 3.06
CA ASN A 55 1.78 -2.40 3.08
C ASN A 55 1.49 -1.87 1.66
N ARG A 56 2.32 -2.22 0.67
CA ARG A 56 2.09 -1.86 -0.73
C ARG A 56 0.86 -2.58 -1.29
N GLN A 57 0.74 -3.88 -1.02
CA GLN A 57 -0.41 -4.68 -1.44
C GLN A 57 -1.70 -4.13 -0.80
N ALA A 58 -1.71 -3.93 0.52
CA ALA A 58 -2.84 -3.38 1.25
C ALA A 58 -3.25 -1.99 0.74
N TYR A 59 -2.29 -1.14 0.33
CA TYR A 59 -2.61 0.13 -0.32
C TYR A 59 -3.45 -0.06 -1.57
N ALA A 60 -3.07 -0.97 -2.44
CA ALA A 60 -3.82 -1.23 -3.68
C ALA A 60 -5.24 -1.72 -3.37
N GLU A 61 -5.37 -2.68 -2.45
CA GLU A 61 -6.64 -3.28 -2.06
C GLU A 61 -7.59 -2.25 -1.41
N PHE A 62 -7.15 -1.55 -0.38
CA PHE A 62 -8.01 -0.57 0.30
C PHE A 62 -8.34 0.63 -0.56
N ASN A 63 -7.42 1.07 -1.42
CA ASN A 63 -7.72 2.10 -2.41
C ASN A 63 -8.81 1.62 -3.38
N PHE A 64 -8.70 0.39 -3.89
CA PHE A 64 -9.73 -0.21 -4.72
C PHE A 64 -11.06 -0.34 -3.98
N PHE A 65 -11.09 -0.86 -2.76
CA PHE A 65 -12.32 -1.03 -1.99
C PHE A 65 -13.03 0.30 -1.71
N ILE A 66 -12.30 1.34 -1.32
CA ILE A 66 -12.87 2.69 -1.12
C ILE A 66 -13.50 3.20 -2.42
N LEU A 67 -12.79 3.11 -3.55
CA LEU A 67 -13.30 3.58 -4.83
C LEU A 67 -14.47 2.73 -5.34
N HIS A 68 -14.42 1.42 -5.12
CA HIS A 68 -15.50 0.50 -5.48
C HIS A 68 -16.76 0.77 -4.65
N TYR A 69 -16.63 0.92 -3.32
CA TYR A 69 -17.73 1.29 -2.44
C TYR A 69 -18.39 2.60 -2.88
N LEU A 70 -17.60 3.62 -3.14
CA LEU A 70 -18.11 4.93 -3.59
C LEU A 70 -18.77 4.84 -4.97
N ASN A 71 -18.25 4.02 -5.89
CA ASN A 71 -18.86 3.80 -7.18
C ASN A 71 -20.21 3.07 -7.05
N TYR A 72 -20.28 2.07 -6.21
CA TYR A 72 -21.52 1.34 -5.88
C TYR A 72 -22.55 2.28 -5.21
N ALA A 73 -22.14 3.02 -4.18
CA ALA A 73 -22.99 3.97 -3.49
C ALA A 73 -23.52 5.07 -4.44
N LYS A 74 -22.69 5.54 -5.37
CA LYS A 74 -23.10 6.51 -6.37
C LYS A 74 -24.24 5.99 -7.25
N LYS A 75 -24.19 4.72 -7.62
CA LYS A 75 -25.18 4.08 -8.50
C LYS A 75 -26.47 3.73 -7.75
N HIS A 76 -26.36 3.15 -6.56
CA HIS A 76 -27.49 2.55 -5.85
C HIS A 76 -28.02 3.38 -4.69
N TYR A 77 -27.18 4.25 -4.10
CA TYR A 77 -27.48 5.06 -2.92
C TYR A 77 -27.02 6.52 -3.08
N PRO A 78 -27.51 7.26 -4.11
CA PRO A 78 -26.96 8.57 -4.47
C PRO A 78 -27.04 9.61 -3.36
N LYS A 79 -28.03 9.53 -2.46
CA LYS A 79 -28.11 10.42 -1.29
C LYS A 79 -26.97 10.16 -0.30
N HIS A 80 -26.65 8.90 -0.03
CA HIS A 80 -25.51 8.52 0.83
C HIS A 80 -24.17 8.90 0.19
N TYR A 81 -24.00 8.61 -1.10
CA TYR A 81 -22.81 9.02 -1.84
C TYR A 81 -22.57 10.55 -1.72
N LYS A 82 -23.62 11.37 -1.91
CA LYS A 82 -23.50 12.82 -1.78
C LYS A 82 -23.06 13.23 -0.37
N LYS A 83 -23.60 12.61 0.69
CA LYS A 83 -23.21 12.87 2.08
C LYS A 83 -21.73 12.51 2.33
N ILE A 84 -21.28 11.33 1.89
CA ILE A 84 -19.87 10.91 2.02
C ILE A 84 -18.97 11.90 1.28
N MET A 85 -19.31 12.23 0.03
CA MET A 85 -18.51 13.15 -0.78
C MET A 85 -18.59 14.64 -0.34
N ALA A 86 -19.51 15.00 0.54
CA ALA A 86 -19.55 16.31 1.20
C ALA A 86 -18.71 16.35 2.49
N ASN A 87 -18.30 15.19 3.03
CA ASN A 87 -17.49 15.12 4.24
C ASN A 87 -16.04 15.53 3.95
N LYS A 88 -15.70 16.77 4.32
CA LYS A 88 -14.37 17.34 4.08
C LYS A 88 -13.26 16.62 4.86
N ALA A 89 -13.55 16.13 6.07
CA ALA A 89 -12.58 15.37 6.86
C ALA A 89 -12.24 14.04 6.17
N PHE A 90 -13.23 13.34 5.63
CA PHE A 90 -13.01 12.11 4.83
C PHE A 90 -12.13 12.38 3.60
N GLN A 91 -12.44 13.43 2.84
CA GLN A 91 -11.65 13.80 1.65
C GLN A 91 -10.20 14.17 2.03
N ALA A 92 -10.05 15.00 3.06
CA ALA A 92 -8.72 15.44 3.52
C ALA A 92 -7.87 14.26 4.01
N ALA A 93 -8.45 13.36 4.81
CA ALA A 93 -7.77 12.18 5.30
C ALA A 93 -7.35 11.25 4.14
N TYR A 94 -8.27 10.94 3.22
CA TYR A 94 -7.95 10.12 2.05
C TYR A 94 -6.83 10.75 1.21
N LYS A 95 -6.98 12.02 0.85
CA LYS A 95 -6.00 12.76 0.02
C LYS A 95 -4.60 12.76 0.66
N TYR A 96 -4.53 13.09 1.96
CA TYR A 96 -3.28 13.15 2.70
C TYR A 96 -2.59 11.77 2.77
N LYS A 97 -3.34 10.74 3.15
CA LYS A 97 -2.80 9.39 3.30
C LYS A 97 -2.39 8.76 1.96
N GLU A 98 -3.21 8.97 0.94
CA GLU A 98 -2.92 8.46 -0.41
C GLU A 98 -1.65 9.10 -1.00
N ASN A 99 -1.45 10.40 -0.84
CA ASN A 99 -0.22 11.06 -1.27
C ASN A 99 1.01 10.52 -0.54
N ASN A 100 0.89 10.35 0.79
CA ASN A 100 2.01 9.88 1.61
C ASN A 100 2.39 8.43 1.30
N ILE A 101 1.40 7.53 1.23
CA ILE A 101 1.69 6.12 0.99
C ILE A 101 2.29 5.90 -0.40
N ARG A 102 1.80 6.59 -1.43
CA ARG A 102 2.40 6.53 -2.79
C ARG A 102 3.84 7.02 -2.83
N LYS A 103 4.15 8.09 -2.10
CA LYS A 103 5.53 8.59 -1.97
C LYS A 103 6.41 7.53 -1.30
N ASN A 104 5.93 6.98 -0.19
CA ASN A 104 6.67 6.00 0.61
C ASN A 104 6.85 4.67 -0.15
N ILE A 105 5.86 4.21 -0.93
CA ILE A 105 6.01 3.03 -1.80
C ILE A 105 7.18 3.23 -2.77
N LYS A 106 7.23 4.37 -3.46
CA LYS A 106 8.35 4.68 -4.39
C LYS A 106 9.71 4.72 -3.68
N THR A 107 9.74 5.25 -2.45
CA THR A 107 10.95 5.25 -1.64
C THR A 107 11.36 3.83 -1.26
N TRP A 108 10.40 3.03 -0.76
CA TRP A 108 10.65 1.64 -0.41
C TRP A 108 11.13 0.80 -1.59
N GLU A 109 10.52 0.95 -2.78
CA GLU A 109 10.96 0.24 -4.00
C GLU A 109 12.41 0.59 -4.39
N LYS A 110 12.82 1.84 -4.17
CA LYS A 110 14.21 2.26 -4.35
C LYS A 110 15.13 1.65 -3.28
N ASP A 111 14.67 1.64 -2.03
CA ASP A 111 15.42 1.12 -0.89
C ASP A 111 15.59 -0.41 -0.98
N VAL A 112 14.59 -1.14 -1.51
CA VAL A 112 14.71 -2.59 -1.81
C VAL A 112 15.85 -2.83 -2.78
N LYS A 113 15.94 -2.08 -3.88
CA LYS A 113 17.04 -2.22 -4.85
C LYS A 113 18.41 -1.92 -4.23
N ALA A 114 18.47 -0.93 -3.35
CA ALA A 114 19.71 -0.61 -2.64
C ALA A 114 20.07 -1.69 -1.61
N ALA A 115 19.09 -2.29 -0.93
CA ALA A 115 19.30 -3.38 0.00
C ALA A 115 19.82 -4.66 -0.71
N VAL A 116 19.30 -4.97 -1.89
CA VAL A 116 19.83 -6.05 -2.75
C VAL A 116 21.32 -5.85 -3.02
N LYS A 117 21.73 -4.63 -3.38
CA LYS A 117 23.15 -4.32 -3.59
C LYS A 117 23.97 -4.51 -2.31
N ILE A 118 23.48 -4.05 -1.16
CA ILE A 118 24.16 -4.22 0.14
C ILE A 118 24.34 -5.69 0.49
N LEU A 119 23.33 -6.53 0.24
CA LEU A 119 23.43 -7.99 0.47
C LEU A 119 24.49 -8.61 -0.43
N ASN A 120 24.51 -8.27 -1.72
CA ASN A 120 25.55 -8.74 -2.65
C ASN A 120 26.96 -8.27 -2.23
N ASP A 121 27.12 -7.01 -1.81
CA ASP A 121 28.39 -6.48 -1.31
C ASP A 121 28.88 -7.20 -0.03
N LYS A 122 27.97 -7.86 0.70
CA LYS A 122 28.25 -8.70 1.87
C LYS A 122 28.46 -10.18 1.55
N GLY A 123 28.43 -10.57 0.28
CA GLY A 123 28.69 -11.93 -0.19
C GLY A 123 27.45 -12.83 -0.30
N HIS A 124 26.23 -12.27 -0.18
CA HIS A 124 25.00 -13.00 -0.44
C HIS A 124 24.66 -12.94 -1.94
N GLU A 125 23.97 -13.96 -2.46
CA GLU A 125 23.38 -13.93 -3.78
C GLU A 125 21.97 -13.32 -3.69
N ALA A 126 21.81 -12.01 -3.97
CA ALA A 126 20.53 -11.32 -3.89
C ALA A 126 20.12 -10.75 -5.24
N TYR A 127 18.86 -10.99 -5.66
CA TYR A 127 18.30 -10.47 -6.92
C TYR A 127 16.77 -10.37 -6.89
N LEU A 128 16.23 -9.59 -7.83
CA LEU A 128 14.79 -9.43 -8.05
C LEU A 128 14.41 -10.17 -9.34
N SER A 129 13.46 -11.08 -9.27
CA SER A 129 12.90 -11.79 -10.43
C SER A 129 11.43 -12.11 -10.22
N ASP A 130 10.63 -11.93 -11.28
CA ASP A 130 9.23 -12.31 -11.34
C ASP A 130 8.38 -11.82 -10.15
N GLY A 131 8.62 -10.58 -9.74
CA GLY A 131 7.90 -9.98 -8.62
C GLY A 131 8.32 -10.47 -7.24
N ASN A 132 9.39 -11.24 -7.16
CA ASN A 132 9.97 -11.77 -5.94
C ASN A 132 11.37 -11.20 -5.68
N LEU A 133 11.74 -11.14 -4.42
CA LEU A 133 13.12 -10.97 -3.98
C LEU A 133 13.68 -12.33 -3.57
N TRP A 134 14.84 -12.66 -4.11
CA TRP A 134 15.61 -13.84 -3.74
C TRP A 134 16.88 -13.41 -3.02
N VAL A 135 17.19 -14.09 -1.93
CA VAL A 135 18.45 -13.92 -1.18
C VAL A 135 18.95 -15.32 -0.83
N ASP A 136 20.07 -15.72 -1.42
CA ASP A 136 20.61 -17.09 -1.35
C ASP A 136 19.52 -18.09 -1.80
N PHE A 137 19.00 -18.93 -0.88
CA PHE A 137 17.94 -19.89 -1.17
C PHE A 137 16.53 -19.44 -0.73
N TYR A 138 16.40 -18.22 -0.19
CA TYR A 138 15.15 -17.70 0.36
C TYR A 138 14.45 -16.77 -0.61
N GLY A 139 13.15 -17.02 -0.83
CA GLY A 139 12.28 -16.16 -1.64
C GLY A 139 11.29 -15.37 -0.80
N ILE A 140 11.11 -14.09 -1.11
CA ILE A 140 10.06 -13.23 -0.54
C ILE A 140 9.20 -12.74 -1.69
N SER A 141 7.88 -13.04 -1.64
CA SER A 141 6.95 -12.42 -2.57
C SER A 141 6.83 -10.93 -2.29
N LEU A 142 7.00 -10.13 -3.33
CA LEU A 142 6.74 -8.70 -3.27
C LEU A 142 5.31 -8.35 -3.75
N PHE A 143 4.47 -9.34 -4.06
CA PHE A 143 3.09 -9.18 -4.55
C PHE A 143 2.98 -8.24 -5.77
N GLN A 144 3.96 -8.32 -6.70
CA GLN A 144 4.02 -7.37 -7.81
C GLN A 144 2.85 -7.54 -8.78
N GLU A 145 2.52 -8.78 -9.13
CA GLU A 145 1.43 -9.08 -10.08
C GLU A 145 0.06 -8.68 -9.50
N GLU A 146 -0.19 -9.01 -8.25
CA GLU A 146 -1.43 -8.68 -7.54
C GLU A 146 -1.59 -7.16 -7.42
N TYR A 147 -0.52 -6.47 -7.02
CA TYR A 147 -0.49 -5.01 -6.94
C TYR A 147 -0.81 -4.38 -8.30
N ASP A 148 -0.14 -4.80 -9.36
CA ASP A 148 -0.32 -4.26 -10.72
C ASP A 148 -1.71 -4.57 -11.26
N GLY A 149 -2.24 -5.77 -11.01
CA GLY A 149 -3.59 -6.19 -11.38
C GLY A 149 -4.64 -5.29 -10.75
N ILE A 150 -4.56 -5.07 -9.43
CA ILE A 150 -5.49 -4.19 -8.70
C ILE A 150 -5.34 -2.74 -9.18
N MET A 151 -4.12 -2.24 -9.34
CA MET A 151 -3.88 -0.88 -9.79
C MET A 151 -4.33 -0.64 -11.24
N LYS A 152 -4.30 -1.66 -12.09
CA LYS A 152 -4.91 -1.63 -13.43
C LYS A 152 -6.42 -1.44 -13.34
N GLU A 153 -7.10 -2.16 -12.43
CA GLU A 153 -8.54 -1.98 -12.18
C GLU A 153 -8.84 -0.56 -11.67
N VAL A 154 -8.10 -0.07 -10.69
CA VAL A 154 -8.23 1.30 -10.14
C VAL A 154 -8.10 2.37 -11.22
N ARG A 155 -7.33 2.15 -12.28
CA ARG A 155 -7.15 3.11 -13.40
C ARG A 155 -8.34 3.18 -14.34
N LYS A 156 -9.35 2.28 -14.25
CA LYS A 156 -10.55 2.35 -15.09
C LYS A 156 -11.32 3.66 -14.85
N SER A 157 -11.92 4.20 -15.92
CA SER A 157 -12.55 5.53 -15.93
C SER A 157 -13.62 5.72 -14.84
N LYS A 158 -14.38 4.67 -14.50
CA LYS A 158 -15.41 4.69 -13.46
C LYS A 158 -14.83 5.06 -12.08
N TYR A 159 -13.64 4.54 -11.75
CA TYR A 159 -12.95 4.82 -10.48
C TYR A 159 -12.17 6.14 -10.55
N GLN A 160 -11.54 6.43 -11.67
CA GLN A 160 -10.76 7.65 -11.83
C GLN A 160 -11.59 8.94 -11.70
N LYS A 161 -12.87 8.91 -12.12
CA LYS A 161 -13.80 10.03 -11.91
C LYS A 161 -14.05 10.30 -10.42
N ILE A 162 -14.10 9.26 -9.58
CA ILE A 162 -14.28 9.39 -8.13
C ILE A 162 -12.96 9.80 -7.46
N TYR A 163 -11.87 9.12 -7.82
CA TYR A 163 -10.53 9.43 -7.33
C TYR A 163 -10.16 10.90 -7.50
N LYS A 164 -10.36 11.46 -8.70
CA LYS A 164 -10.12 12.89 -8.97
C LYS A 164 -10.96 13.82 -8.09
N LYS A 165 -12.19 13.41 -7.71
CA LYS A 165 -13.04 14.19 -6.80
C LYS A 165 -12.55 14.14 -5.36
N LEU A 166 -12.04 12.99 -4.91
CA LEU A 166 -11.46 12.84 -3.58
C LEU A 166 -10.15 13.62 -3.41
N LYS A 167 -9.44 13.87 -4.52
CA LYS A 167 -8.13 14.55 -4.53
C LYS A 167 -8.23 16.06 -4.69
N LYS A 168 -9.44 16.60 -4.97
CA LYS A 168 -9.68 18.05 -4.99
C LYS A 168 -9.62 18.65 -3.59
#